data_41c203ff1a098ab0afc7a32c38503a21
#
_entry.id   41c203ff1a098ab0afc7a32c38503a21
#
_cell.length_a   1.000
_cell.length_b   1.000
_cell.length_c   1.000
_cell.angle_alpha   90.00
_cell.angle_beta   90.00
_cell.angle_gamma   90.00
#
_symmetry.space_group_name_H-M   'P 1'
#
loop_
_entity.id
_entity.type
_entity.pdbx_description
1 polymer ?
#
loop_
_entity_poly.entity_id
_entity_poly.type
_entity_poly.pdbx_seq_one_letter_code
_entity_poly.pdbx_strand_id
1 'polypeptide(L)'
;VLVDLFSIYLYSFLRLNFMILKPLANMSEEEGSMRFLKIAGRLKKEYRRGWIEKAGIENPESVADHTFRTALLVMLIGDSRKLDTEKMMKMALIHDLGESIVGDITPTNDEKLKDKEIVENAAIIRIFNNLSTNIREDYLKLWNELRSGKSLEARLVSEADKLEMAIQASDYEEDGFSKISLVDFKLYAKNRILDGQILRMLDLV
;
A
#
# COMPACT_ATOMS: atom_id res chain seq x y z
N VAL A 1 23.75 -0.64 -18.81
CA VAL A 1 24.38 -0.71 -17.48
C VAL A 1 23.27 -1.08 -16.52
N LEU A 2 23.17 -2.36 -16.17
CA LEU A 2 22.25 -2.87 -15.13
C LEU A 2 22.76 -2.33 -13.79
N VAL A 3 22.15 -1.28 -13.29
CA VAL A 3 22.32 -0.91 -11.89
C VAL A 3 21.52 -1.93 -11.09
N ASP A 4 22.25 -2.75 -10.33
CA ASP A 4 21.71 -3.81 -9.49
C ASP A 4 20.65 -3.21 -8.55
N LEU A 5 19.42 -3.75 -8.57
CA LEU A 5 18.34 -3.34 -7.67
C LEU A 5 18.78 -3.36 -6.20
N PHE A 6 19.64 -4.30 -5.84
CA PHE A 6 20.25 -4.36 -4.52
C PHE A 6 21.07 -3.10 -4.19
N SER A 7 21.78 -2.52 -5.16
CA SER A 7 22.52 -1.26 -4.99
C SER A 7 21.57 -0.07 -4.83
N ILE A 8 20.43 -0.05 -5.51
CA ILE A 8 19.41 0.98 -5.34
C ILE A 8 18.76 0.87 -3.95
N TYR A 9 18.44 -0.35 -3.50
CA TYR A 9 17.93 -0.61 -2.16
C TYR A 9 18.94 -0.25 -1.07
N LEU A 10 20.19 -0.64 -1.27
CA LEU A 10 21.27 -0.32 -0.33
C LEU A 10 21.52 1.20 -0.27
N TYR A 11 21.45 1.90 -1.39
CA TYR A 11 21.61 3.36 -1.46
C TYR A 11 20.43 4.09 -0.81
N SER A 12 19.21 3.66 -1.08
CA SER A 12 18.00 4.17 -0.42
C SER A 12 18.03 3.88 1.08
N PHE A 13 18.43 2.67 1.47
CA PHE A 13 18.62 2.27 2.85
C PHE A 13 19.71 3.07 3.58
N LEU A 14 20.85 3.33 2.92
CA LEU A 14 21.94 4.12 3.48
C LEU A 14 21.63 5.62 3.53
N ARG A 15 20.99 6.18 2.50
CA ARG A 15 20.56 7.59 2.48
C ARG A 15 19.52 7.89 3.56
N LEU A 16 18.67 6.93 3.88
CA LEU A 16 17.69 7.02 4.95
C LEU A 16 18.33 6.93 6.34
N ASN A 17 19.42 6.16 6.51
CA ASN A 17 20.13 6.07 7.78
C ASN A 17 20.75 7.40 8.21
N PHE A 18 21.16 8.25 7.25
CA PHE A 18 21.81 9.54 7.56
C PHE A 18 20.82 10.64 7.98
N MET A 19 19.54 10.57 7.61
CA MET A 19 18.55 11.63 7.90
C MET A 19 17.73 11.43 9.18
N ILE A 20 17.91 10.31 9.91
CA ILE A 20 17.04 9.97 11.06
C ILE A 20 17.90 9.55 12.28
N LEU A 21 18.97 10.26 12.57
CA LEU A 21 19.78 9.99 13.77
C LEU A 21 19.54 11.00 14.90
N LYS A 22 18.31 11.06 15.42
CA LYS A 22 18.13 11.25 16.86
C LYS A 22 17.87 9.86 17.46
N PRO A 23 18.55 9.47 18.55
CA PRO A 23 18.24 8.22 19.23
C PRO A 23 16.77 8.23 19.68
N LEU A 24 16.05 7.14 19.42
CA LEU A 24 14.66 6.92 19.83
C LEU A 24 14.47 7.05 21.36
N ALA A 25 15.53 6.91 22.13
CA ALA A 25 15.53 6.85 23.58
C ALA A 25 15.09 8.13 24.33
N ASN A 26 15.02 9.28 23.63
CA ASN A 26 14.67 10.59 24.26
C ASN A 26 13.65 11.40 23.44
N MET A 27 12.81 10.74 22.66
CA MET A 27 11.81 11.41 21.82
C MET A 27 10.45 11.44 22.52
N SER A 28 9.79 12.61 22.57
CA SER A 28 8.42 12.66 23.09
C SER A 28 7.44 11.91 22.17
N GLU A 29 6.25 11.57 22.68
CA GLU A 29 5.21 10.90 21.89
C GLU A 29 4.75 11.77 20.71
N GLU A 30 4.66 13.07 20.92
CA GLU A 30 4.30 14.04 19.88
C GLU A 30 5.38 14.13 18.80
N GLU A 31 6.65 14.16 19.18
CA GLU A 31 7.77 14.15 18.23
C GLU A 31 7.75 12.87 17.40
N GLY A 32 7.47 11.72 18.02
CA GLY A 32 7.34 10.43 17.37
C GLY A 32 6.17 10.41 16.38
N SER A 33 5.01 10.87 16.82
CA SER A 33 3.81 10.98 15.99
C SER A 33 4.04 11.89 14.78
N MET A 34 4.69 13.04 14.98
CA MET A 34 5.02 13.96 13.88
C MET A 34 6.02 13.36 12.89
N ARG A 35 6.96 12.55 13.36
CA ARG A 35 7.88 11.81 12.50
C ARG A 35 7.16 10.77 11.67
N PHE A 36 6.30 9.97 12.30
CA PHE A 36 5.44 9.01 11.63
C PHE A 36 4.63 9.69 10.51
N LEU A 37 3.94 10.80 10.81
CA LEU A 37 3.13 11.53 9.83
C LEU A 37 3.97 12.12 8.69
N LYS A 38 5.19 12.62 8.96
CA LYS A 38 6.11 13.10 7.92
C LYS A 38 6.56 11.97 6.99
N ILE A 39 6.77 10.77 7.51
CA ILE A 39 7.12 9.60 6.70
C ILE A 39 5.92 9.19 5.85
N ALA A 40 4.75 9.01 6.46
CA ALA A 40 3.51 8.69 5.74
C ALA A 40 3.19 9.72 4.64
N GLY A 41 3.43 11.00 4.90
CA GLY A 41 3.21 12.07 3.93
C GLY A 41 4.06 11.98 2.65
N ARG A 42 5.08 11.12 2.60
CA ARG A 42 5.86 10.88 1.37
C ARG A 42 5.04 10.14 0.31
N LEU A 43 4.06 9.34 0.72
CA LEU A 43 3.16 8.63 -0.19
C LEU A 43 2.42 9.58 -1.15
N LYS A 44 2.25 10.85 -0.78
CA LYS A 44 1.69 11.89 -1.67
C LYS A 44 2.57 12.21 -2.90
N LYS A 45 3.81 11.75 -2.90
CA LYS A 45 4.79 11.98 -3.97
C LYS A 45 5.33 10.68 -4.55
N GLU A 46 4.89 9.56 -4.02
CA GLU A 46 5.22 8.23 -4.54
C GLU A 46 4.15 7.84 -5.54
N TYR A 47 4.51 7.79 -6.82
CA TYR A 47 3.60 7.39 -7.88
C TYR A 47 3.47 5.87 -7.95
N ARG A 48 2.27 5.38 -8.27
CA ARG A 48 1.99 3.97 -8.56
C ARG A 48 2.70 3.55 -9.85
N ARG A 49 3.88 2.95 -9.71
CA ARG A 49 4.80 2.62 -10.83
C ARG A 49 4.21 1.69 -11.86
N GLY A 50 3.31 0.81 -11.46
CA GLY A 50 2.63 -0.08 -12.38
C GLY A 50 1.97 0.66 -13.55
N TRP A 51 1.38 1.83 -13.31
CA TRP A 51 0.78 2.65 -14.37
C TRP A 51 1.80 3.23 -15.32
N ILE A 52 2.97 3.65 -14.82
CA ILE A 52 4.08 4.15 -15.65
C ILE A 52 4.67 3.02 -16.50
N GLU A 53 5.00 1.89 -15.87
CA GLU A 53 5.77 0.82 -16.47
C GLU A 53 4.95 -0.01 -17.48
N LYS A 54 3.66 -0.22 -17.22
CA LYS A 54 2.79 -1.11 -18.01
C LYS A 54 1.81 -0.36 -18.90
N ALA A 55 1.31 0.81 -18.45
CA ALA A 55 0.32 1.57 -19.19
C ALA A 55 0.88 2.85 -19.83
N GLY A 56 2.13 3.25 -19.52
CA GLY A 56 2.77 4.45 -20.09
C GLY A 56 2.16 5.76 -19.60
N ILE A 57 1.52 5.77 -18.43
CA ILE A 57 0.91 6.96 -17.85
C ILE A 57 2.00 7.75 -17.12
N GLU A 58 2.33 8.94 -17.61
CA GLU A 58 3.47 9.73 -17.09
C GLU A 58 3.22 10.31 -15.69
N ASN A 59 2.00 10.72 -15.39
CA ASN A 59 1.61 11.33 -14.11
C ASN A 59 0.43 10.57 -13.51
N PRO A 60 0.64 9.33 -13.04
CA PRO A 60 -0.42 8.53 -12.45
C PRO A 60 -0.77 9.00 -11.03
N GLU A 61 -1.80 8.39 -10.46
CA GLU A 61 -2.12 8.54 -9.05
C GLU A 61 -0.91 8.26 -8.16
N SER A 62 -0.88 8.90 -6.99
CA SER A 62 0.07 8.56 -5.93
C SER A 62 -0.44 7.37 -5.10
N VAL A 63 0.48 6.73 -4.36
CA VAL A 63 0.11 5.70 -3.37
C VAL A 63 -0.86 6.26 -2.32
N ALA A 64 -0.78 7.56 -2.00
CA ALA A 64 -1.71 8.18 -1.06
C ALA A 64 -3.13 8.33 -1.65
N ASP A 65 -3.27 8.64 -2.94
CA ASP A 65 -4.57 8.72 -3.63
C ASP A 65 -5.24 7.35 -3.66
N HIS A 66 -4.49 6.30 -4.04
CA HIS A 66 -4.89 4.91 -3.97
C HIS A 66 -5.34 4.50 -2.55
N THR A 67 -4.51 4.77 -1.55
CA THR A 67 -4.81 4.44 -0.14
C THR A 67 -6.10 5.11 0.34
N PHE A 68 -6.34 6.36 -0.06
CA PHE A 68 -7.56 7.09 0.30
C PHE A 68 -8.81 6.39 -0.26
N ARG A 69 -8.83 6.04 -1.55
CA ARG A 69 -10.00 5.39 -2.17
C ARG A 69 -10.17 3.95 -1.67
N THR A 70 -9.08 3.22 -1.43
CA THR A 70 -9.12 1.91 -0.77
C THR A 70 -9.77 2.00 0.62
N ALA A 71 -9.41 3.01 1.42
CA ALA A 71 -10.01 3.21 2.73
C ALA A 71 -11.52 3.50 2.65
N LEU A 72 -11.98 4.27 1.67
CA LEU A 72 -13.41 4.49 1.42
C LEU A 72 -14.14 3.20 1.01
N LEU A 73 -13.53 2.39 0.14
CA LEU A 73 -14.10 1.09 -0.27
C LEU A 73 -14.30 0.16 0.92
N VAL A 74 -13.28 -0.01 1.76
CA VAL A 74 -13.38 -0.90 2.93
C VAL A 74 -14.36 -0.36 3.98
N MET A 75 -14.49 0.96 4.11
CA MET A 75 -15.49 1.59 4.97
C MET A 75 -16.90 1.19 4.51
N LEU A 76 -17.21 1.35 3.23
CA LEU A 76 -18.51 0.98 2.66
C LEU A 76 -18.80 -0.53 2.79
N ILE A 77 -17.81 -1.38 2.52
CA ILE A 77 -17.94 -2.83 2.62
C ILE A 77 -18.15 -3.24 4.10
N GLY A 78 -17.34 -2.70 5.01
CA GLY A 78 -17.41 -3.00 6.44
C GLY A 78 -18.76 -2.62 7.04
N ASP A 79 -19.23 -1.40 6.80
CA ASP A 79 -20.50 -0.90 7.30
C ASP A 79 -21.69 -1.67 6.74
N SER A 80 -21.69 -1.95 5.42
CA SER A 80 -22.77 -2.71 4.77
C SER A 80 -22.90 -4.14 5.32
N ARG A 81 -21.80 -4.72 5.80
CA ARG A 81 -21.71 -6.10 6.32
C ARG A 81 -21.64 -6.19 7.84
N LYS A 82 -21.67 -5.06 8.54
CA LYS A 82 -21.54 -4.98 10.01
C LYS A 82 -20.28 -5.67 10.53
N LEU A 83 -19.16 -5.50 9.82
CA LEU A 83 -17.83 -5.98 10.21
C LEU A 83 -17.11 -4.95 11.08
N ASP A 84 -15.92 -5.27 11.53
CA ASP A 84 -15.06 -4.33 12.24
C ASP A 84 -14.48 -3.30 11.25
N THR A 85 -15.32 -2.31 10.89
CA THR A 85 -14.98 -1.25 9.92
C THR A 85 -13.78 -0.44 10.38
N GLU A 86 -13.66 -0.14 11.69
CA GLU A 86 -12.52 0.58 12.24
C GLU A 86 -11.21 -0.17 11.99
N LYS A 87 -11.19 -1.47 12.26
CA LYS A 87 -10.04 -2.35 11.99
C LYS A 87 -9.70 -2.38 10.50
N MET A 88 -10.70 -2.54 9.63
CA MET A 88 -10.52 -2.56 8.18
C MET A 88 -9.93 -1.26 7.64
N MET A 89 -10.44 -0.12 8.10
CA MET A 89 -9.91 1.20 7.71
C MET A 89 -8.47 1.40 8.18
N LYS A 90 -8.13 0.99 9.41
CA LYS A 90 -6.75 1.03 9.90
C LYS A 90 -5.83 0.16 9.04
N MET A 91 -6.26 -1.06 8.67
CA MET A 91 -5.52 -1.94 7.76
C MET A 91 -5.32 -1.30 6.39
N ALA A 92 -6.37 -0.70 5.81
CA ALA A 92 -6.28 -0.01 4.52
C ALA A 92 -5.32 1.18 4.56
N LEU A 93 -5.31 1.97 5.66
CA LEU A 93 -4.41 3.12 5.79
C LEU A 93 -2.94 2.74 5.95
N ILE A 94 -2.64 1.52 6.40
CA ILE A 94 -1.24 1.07 6.61
C ILE A 94 -0.75 0.08 5.55
N HIS A 95 -1.61 -0.42 4.64
CA HIS A 95 -1.27 -1.54 3.75
C HIS A 95 -0.06 -1.25 2.85
N ASP A 96 0.05 -0.04 2.31
CA ASP A 96 1.15 0.42 1.46
C ASP A 96 2.07 1.44 2.16
N LEU A 97 1.94 1.60 3.49
CA LEU A 97 2.72 2.61 4.23
C LEU A 97 4.23 2.37 4.12
N GLY A 98 4.66 1.12 3.96
CA GLY A 98 6.06 0.74 3.74
C GLY A 98 6.67 1.41 2.51
N GLU A 99 5.87 1.64 1.46
CA GLU A 99 6.31 2.28 0.21
C GLU A 99 6.76 3.73 0.40
N SER A 100 6.37 4.38 1.49
CA SER A 100 6.92 5.70 1.87
C SER A 100 8.44 5.68 2.10
N ILE A 101 9.04 4.51 2.29
CA ILE A 101 10.46 4.29 2.49
C ILE A 101 11.10 3.59 1.29
N VAL A 102 10.47 2.53 0.79
CA VAL A 102 11.06 1.67 -0.23
C VAL A 102 10.62 2.01 -1.66
N GLY A 103 9.59 2.85 -1.80
CA GLY A 103 8.94 3.16 -3.07
C GLY A 103 7.92 2.09 -3.48
N ASP A 104 7.06 2.41 -4.45
CA ASP A 104 6.18 1.42 -5.08
C ASP A 104 7.03 0.47 -5.94
N ILE A 105 7.04 -0.80 -5.59
CA ILE A 105 7.81 -1.84 -6.29
C ILE A 105 6.83 -2.73 -7.05
N THR A 106 6.98 -2.77 -8.37
CA THR A 106 6.23 -3.69 -9.23
C THR A 106 7.01 -5.00 -9.37
N PRO A 107 6.62 -6.09 -8.69
CA PRO A 107 7.34 -7.36 -8.79
C PRO A 107 7.12 -7.98 -10.17
N THR A 108 8.20 -8.51 -10.78
CA THR A 108 8.16 -9.15 -12.11
C THR A 108 8.12 -10.68 -12.03
N ASN A 109 8.35 -11.27 -10.87
CA ASN A 109 8.30 -12.71 -10.60
C ASN A 109 8.13 -12.98 -9.09
N ASP A 110 7.94 -14.24 -8.72
CA ASP A 110 7.70 -14.67 -7.33
C ASP A 110 8.90 -14.44 -6.40
N GLU A 111 10.12 -14.50 -6.90
CA GLU A 111 11.33 -14.23 -6.12
C GLU A 111 11.37 -12.75 -5.72
N LYS A 112 11.17 -11.83 -6.68
CA LYS A 112 11.10 -10.39 -6.42
C LYS A 112 9.90 -10.01 -5.56
N LEU A 113 8.81 -10.76 -5.62
CA LEU A 113 7.68 -10.58 -4.73
C LEU A 113 8.06 -10.86 -3.27
N LYS A 114 8.80 -11.94 -3.01
CA LYS A 114 9.30 -12.25 -1.66
C LYS A 114 10.28 -11.20 -1.15
N ASP A 115 11.17 -10.72 -2.02
CA ASP A 115 12.09 -9.64 -1.67
C ASP A 115 11.34 -8.35 -1.33
N LYS A 116 10.32 -7.99 -2.12
CA LYS A 116 9.41 -6.87 -1.82
C LYS A 116 8.81 -7.03 -0.44
N GLU A 117 8.25 -8.19 -0.13
CA GLU A 117 7.63 -8.46 1.18
C GLU A 117 8.59 -8.28 2.35
N ILE A 118 9.84 -8.70 2.21
CA ILE A 118 10.87 -8.57 3.26
C ILE A 118 11.20 -7.09 3.51
N VAL A 119 11.43 -6.33 2.44
CA VAL A 119 11.81 -4.91 2.58
C VAL A 119 10.67 -4.05 3.06
N GLU A 120 9.44 -4.31 2.63
CA GLU A 120 8.24 -3.63 3.13
C GLU A 120 8.00 -3.91 4.61
N ASN A 121 8.13 -5.17 5.03
CA ASN A 121 7.98 -5.51 6.44
C ASN A 121 9.03 -4.81 7.31
N ALA A 122 10.29 -4.75 6.86
CA ALA A 122 11.33 -4.01 7.55
C ALA A 122 11.03 -2.50 7.61
N ALA A 123 10.49 -1.93 6.52
CA ALA A 123 10.07 -0.54 6.45
C ALA A 123 8.94 -0.23 7.44
N ILE A 124 7.91 -1.07 7.50
CA ILE A 124 6.78 -0.93 8.44
C ILE A 124 7.26 -0.96 9.90
N ILE A 125 8.07 -1.95 10.26
CA ILE A 125 8.64 -2.02 11.63
C ILE A 125 9.37 -0.72 11.97
N ARG A 126 10.18 -0.21 11.05
CA ARG A 126 10.92 1.04 11.23
C ARG A 126 10.00 2.26 11.38
N ILE A 127 8.92 2.33 10.60
CA ILE A 127 7.94 3.41 10.66
C ILE A 127 7.24 3.39 12.02
N PHE A 128 6.76 2.24 12.45
CA PHE A 128 6.03 2.08 13.71
C PHE A 128 6.92 2.26 14.95
N ASN A 129 8.24 2.08 14.83
CA ASN A 129 9.19 2.40 15.91
C ASN A 129 9.21 3.89 16.30
N ASN A 130 8.59 4.77 15.52
CA ASN A 130 8.41 6.18 15.91
C ASN A 130 7.21 6.40 16.87
N LEU A 131 6.37 5.40 17.04
CA LEU A 131 5.14 5.48 17.86
C LEU A 131 5.40 4.98 19.28
N SER A 132 4.56 5.41 20.23
CA SER A 132 4.56 4.85 21.59
C SER A 132 4.33 3.34 21.57
N THR A 133 4.81 2.66 22.61
CA THR A 133 4.85 1.19 22.66
C THR A 133 3.48 0.57 22.40
N ASN A 134 2.43 1.07 23.05
CA ASN A 134 1.08 0.55 22.92
C ASN A 134 0.55 0.69 21.48
N ILE A 135 0.66 1.88 20.88
CA ILE A 135 0.20 2.13 19.50
C ILE A 135 1.00 1.28 18.52
N ARG A 136 2.32 1.20 18.70
CA ARG A 136 3.20 0.38 17.85
C ARG A 136 2.79 -1.09 17.87
N GLU A 137 2.57 -1.66 19.05
CA GLU A 137 2.18 -3.06 19.18
C GLU A 137 0.85 -3.35 18.51
N ASP A 138 -0.13 -2.47 18.66
CA ASP A 138 -1.44 -2.62 18.03
C ASP A 138 -1.35 -2.50 16.50
N TYR A 139 -0.55 -1.57 15.97
CA TYR A 139 -0.35 -1.44 14.52
C TYR A 139 0.44 -2.61 13.94
N LEU A 140 1.40 -3.18 14.68
CA LEU A 140 2.08 -4.40 14.26
C LEU A 140 1.15 -5.62 14.25
N LYS A 141 0.22 -5.74 15.20
CA LYS A 141 -0.83 -6.78 15.16
C LYS A 141 -1.70 -6.65 13.93
N LEU A 142 -2.19 -5.44 13.63
CA LEU A 142 -3.00 -5.16 12.43
C LEU A 142 -2.24 -5.50 11.14
N TRP A 143 -0.97 -5.08 11.04
CA TRP A 143 -0.10 -5.40 9.92
C TRP A 143 0.07 -6.91 9.72
N ASN A 144 0.38 -7.64 10.80
CA ASN A 144 0.55 -9.09 10.74
C ASN A 144 -0.77 -9.81 10.39
N GLU A 145 -1.92 -9.32 10.88
CA GLU A 145 -3.22 -9.86 10.53
C GLU A 145 -3.53 -9.64 9.05
N LEU A 146 -3.31 -8.42 8.54
CA LEU A 146 -3.47 -8.09 7.13
C LEU A 146 -2.60 -8.99 6.25
N ARG A 147 -1.32 -9.09 6.56
CA ARG A 147 -0.36 -9.94 5.82
C ARG A 147 -0.70 -11.42 5.83
N SER A 148 -1.24 -11.91 6.93
CA SER A 148 -1.62 -13.32 7.04
C SER A 148 -2.87 -13.68 6.24
N GLY A 149 -3.75 -12.72 5.93
CA GLY A 149 -5.03 -12.91 5.26
C GLY A 149 -5.99 -13.86 5.98
N LYS A 150 -5.78 -14.13 7.27
CA LYS A 150 -6.54 -15.15 8.00
C LYS A 150 -7.94 -14.70 8.39
N SER A 151 -8.11 -13.44 8.78
CA SER A 151 -9.44 -12.89 9.08
C SER A 151 -10.20 -12.52 7.81
N LEU A 152 -11.54 -12.45 7.94
CA LEU A 152 -12.39 -11.99 6.86
C LEU A 152 -12.06 -10.54 6.49
N GLU A 153 -11.90 -9.69 7.48
CA GLU A 153 -11.58 -8.28 7.30
C GLU A 153 -10.26 -8.09 6.54
N ALA A 154 -9.20 -8.82 6.90
CA ALA A 154 -7.91 -8.75 6.20
C ALA A 154 -8.03 -9.16 4.73
N ARG A 155 -8.80 -10.22 4.42
CA ARG A 155 -9.04 -10.63 3.03
C ARG A 155 -9.81 -9.56 2.26
N LEU A 156 -10.89 -9.02 2.85
CA LEU A 156 -11.70 -7.99 2.19
C LEU A 156 -10.91 -6.70 1.94
N VAL A 157 -10.01 -6.31 2.85
CA VAL A 157 -9.09 -5.19 2.62
C VAL A 157 -8.17 -5.46 1.44
N SER A 158 -7.58 -6.66 1.37
CA SER A 158 -6.73 -7.04 0.24
C SER A 158 -7.49 -7.11 -1.09
N GLU A 159 -8.75 -7.52 -1.09
CA GLU A 159 -9.57 -7.56 -2.30
C GLU A 159 -10.07 -6.17 -2.70
N ALA A 160 -10.38 -5.30 -1.73
CA ALA A 160 -10.72 -3.90 -1.98
C ALA A 160 -9.58 -3.11 -2.62
N ASP A 161 -8.33 -3.37 -2.22
CA ASP A 161 -7.14 -2.84 -2.88
C ASP A 161 -7.09 -3.23 -4.37
N LYS A 162 -7.43 -4.47 -4.72
CA LYS A 162 -7.48 -4.91 -6.12
C LYS A 162 -8.67 -4.29 -6.89
N LEU A 163 -9.81 -4.15 -6.24
CA LEU A 163 -10.96 -3.46 -6.83
C LEU A 163 -10.62 -1.99 -7.10
N GLU A 164 -9.95 -1.33 -6.16
CA GLU A 164 -9.53 0.08 -6.32
C GLU A 164 -8.67 0.25 -7.58
N MET A 165 -7.69 -0.60 -7.77
CA MET A 165 -6.85 -0.60 -8.97
C MET A 165 -7.68 -0.79 -10.26
N ALA A 166 -8.71 -1.63 -10.25
CA ALA A 166 -9.57 -1.81 -11.42
C ALA A 166 -10.44 -0.57 -11.70
N ILE A 167 -10.92 0.10 -10.65
CA ILE A 167 -11.64 1.38 -10.77
C ILE A 167 -10.71 2.43 -11.37
N GLN A 168 -9.47 2.54 -10.89
CA GLN A 168 -8.49 3.49 -11.43
C GLN A 168 -8.17 3.21 -12.90
N ALA A 169 -8.10 1.93 -13.30
CA ALA A 169 -7.94 1.58 -14.71
C ALA A 169 -9.12 2.09 -15.56
N SER A 170 -10.36 2.03 -15.03
CA SER A 170 -11.53 2.57 -15.71
C SER A 170 -11.50 4.10 -15.82
N ASP A 171 -11.12 4.78 -14.73
CA ASP A 171 -10.95 6.24 -14.74
C ASP A 171 -9.95 6.65 -15.84
N TYR A 172 -8.83 5.94 -15.97
CA TYR A 172 -7.86 6.20 -17.02
C TYR A 172 -8.38 5.89 -18.45
N GLU A 173 -9.25 4.88 -18.61
CA GLU A 173 -9.95 4.66 -19.90
C GLU A 173 -10.85 5.84 -20.24
N GLU A 174 -11.57 6.39 -19.25
CA GLU A 174 -12.42 7.58 -19.43
C GLU A 174 -11.58 8.84 -19.76
N ASP A 175 -10.39 8.95 -19.21
CA ASP A 175 -9.41 10.00 -19.51
C ASP A 175 -8.74 9.83 -20.90
N GLY A 176 -9.06 8.75 -21.63
CA GLY A 176 -8.61 8.51 -23.00
C GLY A 176 -7.34 7.68 -23.13
N PHE A 177 -6.86 7.06 -22.06
CA PHE A 177 -5.73 6.11 -22.16
C PHE A 177 -6.17 4.79 -22.83
N SER A 178 -5.20 4.06 -23.38
CA SER A 178 -5.46 2.85 -24.16
C SER A 178 -6.05 1.73 -23.31
N LYS A 179 -7.23 1.24 -23.67
CA LYS A 179 -7.83 0.06 -23.05
C LYS A 179 -6.94 -1.18 -23.09
N ILE A 180 -6.14 -1.34 -24.16
CA ILE A 180 -5.24 -2.48 -24.32
C ILE A 180 -4.18 -2.50 -23.23
N SER A 181 -3.63 -1.34 -22.86
CA SER A 181 -2.62 -1.24 -21.81
C SER A 181 -3.21 -1.35 -20.38
N LEU A 182 -4.51 -1.16 -20.22
CA LEU A 182 -5.22 -1.15 -18.94
C LEU A 182 -5.93 -2.46 -18.61
N VAL A 183 -6.23 -3.28 -19.63
CA VAL A 183 -6.98 -4.54 -19.45
C VAL A 183 -6.31 -5.52 -18.47
N ASP A 184 -4.98 -5.56 -18.45
CA ASP A 184 -4.24 -6.48 -17.55
C ASP A 184 -4.45 -6.16 -16.07
N PHE A 185 -4.66 -4.88 -15.72
CA PHE A 185 -4.97 -4.48 -14.34
C PHE A 185 -6.35 -4.98 -13.91
N LYS A 186 -7.36 -4.85 -14.78
CA LYS A 186 -8.72 -5.37 -14.52
C LYS A 186 -8.73 -6.90 -14.43
N LEU A 187 -8.01 -7.58 -15.32
CA LEU A 187 -7.86 -9.04 -15.28
C LEU A 187 -7.10 -9.51 -14.03
N TYR A 188 -6.07 -8.77 -13.62
CA TYR A 188 -5.35 -9.07 -12.38
C TYR A 188 -6.26 -8.98 -11.16
N ALA A 189 -7.09 -7.94 -11.07
CA ALA A 189 -8.09 -7.79 -10.02
C ALA A 189 -9.10 -8.95 -10.04
N LYS A 190 -9.69 -9.24 -11.21
CA LYS A 190 -10.68 -10.31 -11.40
C LYS A 190 -10.18 -11.69 -10.94
N ASN A 191 -8.91 -11.98 -11.19
CA ASN A 191 -8.32 -13.27 -10.83
C ASN A 191 -7.97 -13.39 -9.32
N ARG A 192 -8.04 -12.31 -8.55
CA ARG A 192 -7.66 -12.27 -7.13
C ARG A 192 -8.79 -11.90 -6.18
N ILE A 193 -9.89 -11.38 -6.69
CA ILE A 193 -11.09 -11.11 -5.92
C ILE A 193 -11.92 -12.39 -5.87
N LEU A 194 -12.27 -12.82 -4.68
CA LEU A 194 -13.08 -14.03 -4.42
C LEU A 194 -14.42 -13.69 -3.78
N ASP A 195 -14.52 -12.54 -3.10
CA ASP A 195 -15.75 -12.12 -2.44
C ASP A 195 -16.83 -11.71 -3.46
N GLY A 196 -18.01 -12.31 -3.33
CA GLY A 196 -19.09 -12.11 -4.30
C GLY A 196 -19.66 -10.68 -4.35
N GLN A 197 -19.57 -9.89 -3.26
CA GLN A 197 -19.98 -8.49 -3.29
C GLN A 197 -18.95 -7.65 -4.04
N ILE A 198 -17.66 -7.87 -3.79
CA ILE A 198 -16.59 -7.14 -4.46
C ILE A 198 -16.54 -7.51 -5.95
N LEU A 199 -16.79 -8.78 -6.32
CA LEU A 199 -16.92 -9.18 -7.73
C LEU A 199 -18.07 -8.46 -8.43
N ARG A 200 -19.24 -8.34 -7.80
CA ARG A 200 -20.35 -7.56 -8.41
C ARG A 200 -20.02 -6.08 -8.54
N MET A 201 -19.22 -5.51 -7.64
CA MET A 201 -18.73 -4.13 -7.80
C MET A 201 -17.75 -4.03 -8.96
N LEU A 202 -16.86 -5.02 -9.12
CA LEU A 202 -15.93 -5.09 -10.26
C LEU A 202 -16.65 -5.20 -11.60
N ASP A 203 -17.79 -5.91 -11.67
CA ASP A 203 -18.58 -6.03 -12.90
C ASP A 203 -19.24 -4.71 -13.33
N LEU A 204 -19.22 -3.66 -12.49
CA LEU A 204 -19.72 -2.32 -12.80
C LEU A 204 -18.63 -1.39 -13.38
N VAL A 205 -17.38 -1.86 -13.41
CA VAL A 205 -16.18 -1.13 -13.82
C VAL A 205 -15.62 -1.73 -15.13
#